data_48820e0dcebb43c58ec173e51e45a1f3
#
_entry.id   48820e0dcebb43c58ec173e51e45a1f3
#
_cell.length_a   1.000
_cell.length_b   1.000
_cell.length_c   1.000
_cell.angle_alpha   90.00
_cell.angle_beta   90.00
_cell.angle_gamma   90.00
#
_symmetry.space_group_name_H-M   'P 1'
#
loop_
_entity.id
_entity.type
_entity.pdbx_description
1 polymer ?
#
loop_
_entity_poly.entity_id
_entity_poly.type
_entity_poly.pdbx_seq_one_letter_code
_entity_poly.pdbx_strand_id
1 'polypeptide(L)'
;MIKGYQAGAGAVVTKTIRLSPAVNPIGHIARFGQNSLLNAEKWADIPFDQWCEVEIPQAVASGATVIASVGHTLKEAEAIVGEVEKAGSHMIELVSYREETLLPMLDFAKAHVSIPVICKLSGNWSDPIESARKCIEHGADGICAIDSIGPVLKIDIRSARPVMFGNDGYGWLTGEAIRPIALRIVAEIAMAVLRWQS
;
A
#
# COMPACT_ATOMS: atom_id res chain seq x y z
N MET A 1 -6.78 -9.13 -9.27
CA MET A 1 -7.36 -9.67 -8.02
C MET A 1 -7.81 -11.11 -8.16
N ILE A 2 -8.77 -11.45 -9.05
CA ILE A 2 -9.37 -12.79 -9.18
C ILE A 2 -8.34 -13.91 -9.36
N LYS A 3 -7.34 -13.75 -10.21
CA LYS A 3 -6.27 -14.75 -10.39
C LYS A 3 -5.47 -15.02 -9.11
N GLY A 4 -5.23 -14.00 -8.28
CA GLY A 4 -4.57 -14.19 -6.98
C GLY A 4 -5.41 -15.00 -6.01
N TYR A 5 -6.69 -14.72 -5.94
CA TYR A 5 -7.65 -15.52 -5.16
C TYR A 5 -7.72 -16.96 -5.63
N GLN A 6 -7.86 -17.19 -6.93
CA GLN A 6 -7.88 -18.55 -7.53
C GLN A 6 -6.58 -19.33 -7.30
N ALA A 7 -5.47 -18.64 -7.11
CA ALA A 7 -4.17 -19.23 -6.75
C ALA A 7 -4.04 -19.50 -5.23
N GLY A 8 -5.08 -19.28 -4.43
CA GLY A 8 -5.12 -19.59 -3.00
C GLY A 8 -4.79 -18.43 -2.06
N ALA A 9 -4.80 -17.19 -2.53
CA ALA A 9 -4.65 -16.04 -1.62
C ALA A 9 -5.87 -15.93 -0.69
N GLY A 10 -5.66 -15.76 0.61
CA GLY A 10 -6.73 -15.58 1.60
C GLY A 10 -7.45 -14.23 1.48
N ALA A 11 -6.76 -13.21 0.98
CA ALA A 11 -7.32 -11.91 0.62
C ALA A 11 -6.53 -11.31 -0.54
N VAL A 12 -7.12 -10.36 -1.25
CA VAL A 12 -6.48 -9.64 -2.36
C VAL A 12 -6.58 -8.13 -2.13
N VAL A 13 -5.46 -7.44 -2.33
CA VAL A 13 -5.37 -5.98 -2.19
C VAL A 13 -5.44 -5.35 -3.57
N THR A 14 -6.21 -4.27 -3.73
CA THR A 14 -6.21 -3.50 -4.98
C THR A 14 -4.88 -2.77 -5.16
N LYS A 15 -4.55 -2.37 -6.39
CA LYS A 15 -3.59 -1.28 -6.56
C LYS A 15 -4.15 -0.04 -5.90
N THR A 16 -3.30 0.83 -5.32
CA THR A 16 -3.77 2.02 -4.61
C THR A 16 -4.65 2.88 -5.49
N ILE A 17 -5.90 3.04 -5.09
CA ILE A 17 -6.93 3.78 -5.82
C ILE A 17 -6.79 5.27 -5.49
N ARG A 18 -6.82 6.11 -6.51
CA ARG A 18 -6.83 7.57 -6.42
C ARG A 18 -7.86 8.15 -7.37
N LEU A 19 -8.23 9.42 -7.17
CA LEU A 19 -9.22 10.10 -8.02
C LEU A 19 -8.82 10.18 -9.50
N SER A 20 -7.52 10.26 -9.77
CA SER A 20 -7.00 10.26 -11.15
C SER A 20 -6.12 9.05 -11.39
N PRO A 21 -6.28 8.34 -12.51
CA PRO A 21 -5.42 7.21 -12.85
C PRO A 21 -3.98 7.64 -13.05
N ALA A 22 -3.05 6.74 -12.74
CA ALA A 22 -1.63 6.98 -12.92
C ALA A 22 -1.22 6.84 -14.38
N VAL A 23 -0.24 7.65 -14.78
CA VAL A 23 0.56 7.39 -15.98
C VAL A 23 1.92 6.87 -15.51
N ASN A 24 2.15 5.57 -15.69
CA ASN A 24 3.38 4.93 -15.30
C ASN A 24 4.51 5.21 -16.31
N PRO A 25 5.75 5.47 -15.86
CA PRO A 25 6.88 5.65 -16.76
C PRO A 25 7.21 4.34 -17.48
N ILE A 26 7.70 4.45 -18.73
CA ILE A 26 8.16 3.27 -19.48
C ILE A 26 9.43 2.72 -18.82
N GLY A 27 9.51 1.39 -18.66
CA GLY A 27 10.61 0.75 -17.96
C GLY A 27 10.55 0.95 -16.45
N HIS A 28 9.37 0.86 -15.88
CA HIS A 28 9.06 1.12 -14.44
C HIS A 28 9.31 -0.08 -13.52
N ILE A 29 9.73 -1.24 -14.03
CA ILE A 29 10.09 -2.42 -13.23
C ILE A 29 11.41 -2.98 -13.71
N ALA A 30 12.33 -3.27 -12.78
CA ALA A 30 13.61 -3.91 -13.05
C ALA A 30 13.94 -4.96 -11.97
N ARG A 31 14.71 -5.98 -12.33
CA ARG A 31 15.19 -6.98 -11.37
C ARG A 31 16.29 -6.41 -10.46
N PHE A 32 16.21 -6.76 -9.18
CA PHE A 32 17.26 -6.53 -8.19
C PHE A 32 17.65 -7.86 -7.56
N GLY A 33 18.70 -8.49 -8.09
CA GLY A 33 19.05 -9.86 -7.70
C GLY A 33 18.05 -10.90 -8.23
N GLN A 34 17.92 -12.03 -7.51
CA GLN A 34 17.03 -13.13 -7.93
C GLN A 34 15.57 -12.92 -7.51
N ASN A 35 15.35 -12.46 -6.27
CA ASN A 35 14.04 -12.46 -5.62
C ASN A 35 13.59 -11.04 -5.19
N SER A 36 14.13 -10.01 -5.82
CA SER A 36 13.79 -8.62 -5.52
C SER A 36 13.58 -7.82 -6.79
N LEU A 37 12.81 -6.74 -6.67
CA LEU A 37 12.50 -5.84 -7.76
C LEU A 37 12.74 -4.40 -7.35
N LEU A 38 13.11 -3.58 -8.33
CA LEU A 38 12.95 -2.15 -8.30
C LEU A 38 11.71 -1.79 -9.10
N ASN A 39 10.87 -0.93 -8.59
CA ASN A 39 9.74 -0.41 -9.32
C ASN A 39 9.65 1.12 -9.20
N ALA A 40 9.18 1.76 -10.25
CA ALA A 40 8.80 3.17 -10.28
C ALA A 40 7.30 3.29 -10.61
N GLU A 41 6.54 2.24 -10.30
CA GLU A 41 5.09 2.28 -10.44
C GLU A 41 4.49 3.29 -9.47
N LYS A 42 3.54 4.03 -9.98
CA LYS A 42 2.70 4.93 -9.20
C LYS A 42 1.51 4.14 -8.61
N TRP A 43 0.37 4.75 -8.52
CA TRP A 43 -0.89 4.17 -8.10
C TRP A 43 -1.62 3.48 -9.26
N ALA A 44 -2.91 3.16 -9.09
CA ALA A 44 -3.74 2.50 -10.10
C ALA A 44 -3.80 3.33 -11.41
N ASP A 45 -3.63 2.63 -12.52
CA ASP A 45 -3.65 3.18 -13.88
C ASP A 45 -5.03 3.09 -14.55
N ILE A 46 -6.02 2.54 -13.85
CA ILE A 46 -7.41 2.54 -14.25
C ILE A 46 -8.21 3.56 -13.44
N PRO A 47 -9.30 4.12 -14.00
CA PRO A 47 -10.12 5.13 -13.35
C PRO A 47 -10.77 4.64 -12.05
N PHE A 48 -11.05 5.56 -11.15
CA PHE A 48 -11.70 5.28 -9.87
C PHE A 48 -13.08 4.64 -10.00
N ASP A 49 -13.90 5.14 -10.91
CA ASP A 49 -15.22 4.60 -11.22
C ASP A 49 -15.16 3.14 -11.69
N GLN A 50 -14.20 2.79 -12.54
CA GLN A 50 -13.99 1.42 -12.96
C GLN A 50 -13.67 0.50 -11.77
N TRP A 51 -12.90 0.96 -10.78
CA TRP A 51 -12.66 0.19 -9.56
C TRP A 51 -13.96 -0.11 -8.81
N CYS A 52 -14.82 0.90 -8.63
CA CYS A 52 -16.06 0.78 -7.86
C CYS A 52 -17.17 0.04 -8.61
N GLU A 53 -17.28 0.24 -9.92
CA GLU A 53 -18.36 -0.33 -10.71
C GLU A 53 -18.06 -1.73 -11.26
N VAL A 54 -16.78 -2.07 -11.44
CA VAL A 54 -16.39 -3.30 -12.14
C VAL A 54 -15.43 -4.16 -11.33
N GLU A 55 -14.24 -3.65 -11.00
CA GLU A 55 -13.12 -4.49 -10.52
C GLU A 55 -13.37 -5.06 -9.12
N ILE A 56 -13.84 -4.24 -8.17
CA ILE A 56 -14.16 -4.66 -6.81
C ILE A 56 -15.39 -5.58 -6.83
N PRO A 57 -16.54 -5.22 -7.44
CA PRO A 57 -17.70 -6.10 -7.49
C PRO A 57 -17.43 -7.46 -8.12
N GLN A 58 -16.66 -7.51 -9.21
CA GLN A 58 -16.30 -8.79 -9.85
C GLN A 58 -15.40 -9.66 -8.96
N ALA A 59 -14.44 -9.04 -8.26
CA ALA A 59 -13.58 -9.79 -7.33
C ALA A 59 -14.39 -10.34 -6.15
N VAL A 60 -15.28 -9.54 -5.57
CA VAL A 60 -16.19 -9.97 -4.49
C VAL A 60 -17.12 -11.09 -4.97
N ALA A 61 -17.72 -10.95 -6.14
CA ALA A 61 -18.59 -11.98 -6.72
C ALA A 61 -17.86 -13.30 -7.00
N SER A 62 -16.53 -13.27 -7.20
CA SER A 62 -15.71 -14.48 -7.33
C SER A 62 -15.44 -15.18 -6.00
N GLY A 63 -15.87 -14.62 -4.85
CA GLY A 63 -15.64 -15.11 -3.50
C GLY A 63 -14.37 -14.57 -2.84
N ALA A 64 -13.65 -13.64 -3.48
CA ALA A 64 -12.43 -13.07 -2.91
C ALA A 64 -12.72 -12.11 -1.76
N THR A 65 -11.95 -12.20 -0.67
CA THR A 65 -11.88 -11.13 0.33
C THR A 65 -11.05 -9.99 -0.25
N VAL A 66 -11.68 -8.83 -0.46
CA VAL A 66 -11.07 -7.66 -1.10
C VAL A 66 -10.71 -6.60 -0.08
N ILE A 67 -9.47 -6.15 -0.11
CA ILE A 67 -8.95 -4.99 0.63
C ILE A 67 -8.74 -3.86 -0.37
N ALA A 68 -9.47 -2.75 -0.24
CA ALA A 68 -9.31 -1.59 -1.10
C ALA A 68 -8.17 -0.71 -0.57
N SER A 69 -7.07 -0.59 -1.32
CA SER A 69 -5.99 0.33 -1.00
C SER A 69 -6.31 1.72 -1.51
N VAL A 70 -6.35 2.72 -0.63
CA VAL A 70 -6.74 4.11 -0.89
C VAL A 70 -5.62 5.07 -0.47
N GLY A 71 -5.27 5.97 -1.29
CA GLY A 71 -4.23 6.97 -1.02
C GLY A 71 -4.42 8.24 -1.85
N HIS A 72 -3.70 9.30 -1.60
CA HIS A 72 -2.64 9.52 -0.60
C HIS A 72 -2.92 10.75 0.26
N THR A 73 -4.09 11.36 0.09
CA THR A 73 -4.47 12.64 0.72
C THR A 73 -5.86 12.53 1.37
N LEU A 74 -6.13 13.41 2.34
CA LEU A 74 -7.45 13.51 2.97
C LEU A 74 -8.56 13.69 1.93
N LYS A 75 -8.37 14.58 0.94
CA LYS A 75 -9.35 14.80 -0.14
C LYS A 75 -9.69 13.51 -0.90
N GLU A 76 -8.71 12.64 -1.10
CA GLU A 76 -8.95 11.36 -1.76
C GLU A 76 -9.65 10.37 -0.84
N ALA A 77 -9.29 10.32 0.44
CA ALA A 77 -10.01 9.51 1.42
C ALA A 77 -11.49 9.93 1.51
N GLU A 78 -11.76 11.25 1.59
CA GLU A 78 -13.11 11.81 1.61
C GLU A 78 -13.98 11.37 0.41
N ALA A 79 -13.37 11.27 -0.76
CA ALA A 79 -14.10 10.91 -1.98
C ALA A 79 -14.21 9.40 -2.20
N ILE A 80 -13.28 8.59 -1.69
CA ILE A 80 -13.09 7.20 -2.13
C ILE A 80 -13.57 6.18 -1.10
N VAL A 81 -13.33 6.40 0.22
CA VAL A 81 -13.53 5.33 1.22
C VAL A 81 -14.96 4.82 1.27
N GLY A 82 -15.95 5.69 1.20
CA GLY A 82 -17.36 5.29 1.19
C GLY A 82 -17.77 4.57 -0.10
N GLU A 83 -17.19 4.94 -1.23
CA GLU A 83 -17.52 4.34 -2.52
C GLU A 83 -16.92 2.92 -2.65
N VAL A 84 -15.70 2.69 -2.18
CA VAL A 84 -15.11 1.34 -2.19
C VAL A 84 -15.80 0.40 -1.18
N GLU A 85 -16.32 0.92 -0.07
CA GLU A 85 -17.18 0.14 0.84
C GLU A 85 -18.49 -0.25 0.14
N LYS A 86 -19.18 0.69 -0.50
CA LYS A 86 -20.41 0.42 -1.28
C LYS A 86 -20.18 -0.56 -2.41
N ALA A 87 -19.00 -0.55 -3.03
CA ALA A 87 -18.61 -1.52 -4.05
C ALA A 87 -18.40 -2.94 -3.52
N GLY A 88 -18.43 -3.12 -2.19
CA GLY A 88 -18.37 -4.42 -1.51
C GLY A 88 -16.98 -4.79 -0.98
N SER A 89 -16.04 -3.85 -0.87
CA SER A 89 -14.77 -4.12 -0.21
C SER A 89 -14.98 -4.56 1.24
N HIS A 90 -14.17 -5.50 1.70
CA HIS A 90 -14.27 -6.06 3.05
C HIS A 90 -13.41 -5.30 4.06
N MET A 91 -12.43 -4.53 3.58
CA MET A 91 -11.50 -3.76 4.39
C MET A 91 -10.90 -2.64 3.55
N ILE A 92 -10.45 -1.56 4.18
CA ILE A 92 -9.71 -0.47 3.55
C ILE A 92 -8.27 -0.47 4.06
N GLU A 93 -7.30 -0.35 3.15
CA GLU A 93 -5.90 -0.05 3.45
C GLU A 93 -5.63 1.42 3.09
N LEU A 94 -5.30 2.25 4.07
CA LEU A 94 -4.90 3.64 3.83
C LEU A 94 -3.39 3.72 3.59
N VAL A 95 -3.00 4.39 2.52
CA VAL A 95 -1.61 4.58 2.11
C VAL A 95 -1.30 6.05 1.96
N SER A 96 -0.19 6.51 2.54
CA SER A 96 0.33 7.87 2.31
C SER A 96 1.84 7.87 2.18
N TYR A 97 2.36 8.79 1.36
CA TYR A 97 3.81 9.05 1.27
C TYR A 97 4.33 9.83 2.48
N ARG A 98 3.44 10.46 3.26
CA ARG A 98 3.77 11.31 4.40
C ARG A 98 3.01 10.85 5.62
N GLU A 99 3.71 10.73 6.74
CA GLU A 99 3.10 10.36 8.02
C GLU A 99 1.98 11.34 8.43
N GLU A 100 2.24 12.63 8.31
CA GLU A 100 1.31 13.69 8.73
C GLU A 100 0.00 13.74 7.94
N THR A 101 -0.06 13.12 6.77
CA THR A 101 -1.31 13.02 5.98
C THR A 101 -2.10 11.75 6.25
N LEU A 102 -1.49 10.72 6.85
CA LEU A 102 -2.15 9.44 7.10
C LEU A 102 -3.19 9.53 8.22
N LEU A 103 -2.88 10.20 9.32
CA LEU A 103 -3.80 10.29 10.47
C LEU A 103 -5.12 11.01 10.14
N PRO A 104 -5.13 12.18 9.46
CA PRO A 104 -6.38 12.78 9.01
C PRO A 104 -7.22 11.91 8.08
N MET A 105 -6.57 11.11 7.20
CA MET A 105 -7.27 10.13 6.36
C MET A 105 -7.91 9.02 7.20
N LEU A 106 -7.19 8.55 8.23
CA LEU A 106 -7.68 7.53 9.15
C LEU A 106 -8.88 8.02 9.95
N ASP A 107 -8.78 9.22 10.56
CA ASP A 107 -9.87 9.83 11.33
C ASP A 107 -11.14 9.96 10.47
N PHE A 108 -10.98 10.43 9.24
CA PHE A 108 -12.10 10.54 8.31
C PHE A 108 -12.69 9.15 7.98
N ALA A 109 -11.86 8.18 7.60
CA ALA A 109 -12.32 6.85 7.25
C ALA A 109 -13.07 6.19 8.43
N LYS A 110 -12.51 6.23 9.64
CA LYS A 110 -13.15 5.64 10.84
C LYS A 110 -14.48 6.28 11.20
N ALA A 111 -14.67 7.55 10.84
CA ALA A 111 -15.96 8.25 11.06
C ALA A 111 -17.02 7.94 9.99
N HIS A 112 -16.64 7.42 8.81
CA HIS A 112 -17.54 7.35 7.65
C HIS A 112 -17.74 5.96 7.06
N VAL A 113 -16.93 4.95 7.46
CA VAL A 113 -17.11 3.57 7.00
C VAL A 113 -17.31 2.61 8.18
N SER A 114 -17.95 1.47 7.92
CA SER A 114 -18.22 0.43 8.92
C SER A 114 -17.26 -0.75 8.84
N ILE A 115 -16.57 -0.91 7.71
CA ILE A 115 -15.59 -1.98 7.50
C ILE A 115 -14.24 -1.64 8.16
N PRO A 116 -13.40 -2.65 8.50
CA PRO A 116 -12.10 -2.42 9.10
C PRO A 116 -11.20 -1.52 8.24
N VAL A 117 -10.43 -0.65 8.91
CA VAL A 117 -9.46 0.27 8.29
C VAL A 117 -8.07 -0.04 8.82
N ILE A 118 -7.15 -0.42 7.93
CA ILE A 118 -5.74 -0.65 8.24
C ILE A 118 -4.88 0.46 7.67
N CYS A 119 -3.77 0.75 8.34
CA CYS A 119 -2.80 1.75 7.91
C CYS A 119 -1.53 1.09 7.40
N LYS A 120 -1.13 1.40 6.16
CA LYS A 120 0.14 0.95 5.60
C LYS A 120 1.25 1.95 5.88
N LEU A 121 2.28 1.48 6.57
CA LEU A 121 3.41 2.28 6.99
C LEU A 121 4.56 2.21 6.00
N SER A 122 5.29 3.30 5.86
CA SER A 122 6.53 3.33 5.08
C SER A 122 7.73 3.01 5.96
N GLY A 123 8.60 2.12 5.48
CA GLY A 123 9.89 1.86 6.10
C GLY A 123 10.91 3.01 5.97
N ASN A 124 10.56 4.04 5.20
CA ASN A 124 11.36 5.27 5.05
C ASN A 124 11.05 6.34 6.10
N TRP A 125 9.98 6.19 6.87
CA TRP A 125 9.65 7.14 7.93
C TRP A 125 10.65 7.03 9.09
N SER A 126 10.85 8.11 9.81
CA SER A 126 11.86 8.19 10.87
C SER A 126 11.62 7.21 12.01
N ASP A 127 10.36 7.00 12.38
CA ASP A 127 9.94 6.07 13.44
C ASP A 127 8.62 5.37 13.07
N PRO A 128 8.67 4.27 12.31
CA PRO A 128 7.47 3.52 11.94
C PRO A 128 6.77 2.85 13.13
N ILE A 129 7.46 2.64 14.27
CA ILE A 129 6.84 2.08 15.47
C ILE A 129 5.96 3.13 16.15
N GLU A 130 6.46 4.34 16.28
CA GLU A 130 5.68 5.48 16.80
C GLU A 130 4.52 5.82 15.86
N SER A 131 4.72 5.73 14.54
CA SER A 131 3.64 5.88 13.55
C SER A 131 2.55 4.82 13.74
N ALA A 132 2.93 3.57 14.00
CA ALA A 132 1.98 2.50 14.30
C ALA A 132 1.17 2.80 15.57
N ARG A 133 1.85 3.27 16.63
CA ARG A 133 1.18 3.65 17.89
C ARG A 133 0.12 4.72 17.65
N LYS A 134 0.47 5.78 16.95
CA LYS A 134 -0.46 6.88 16.60
C LYS A 134 -1.66 6.35 15.78
N CYS A 135 -1.42 5.51 14.78
CA CYS A 135 -2.52 4.93 14.00
C CYS A 135 -3.47 4.11 14.88
N ILE A 136 -2.96 3.31 15.82
CA ILE A 136 -3.78 2.52 16.75
C ILE A 136 -4.58 3.44 17.68
N GLU A 137 -3.97 4.50 18.22
CA GLU A 137 -4.64 5.49 19.06
C GLU A 137 -5.76 6.24 18.32
N HIS A 138 -5.61 6.44 17.02
CA HIS A 138 -6.63 6.99 16.12
C HIS A 138 -7.65 5.94 15.62
N GLY A 139 -7.61 4.72 16.15
CA GLY A 139 -8.61 3.69 15.90
C GLY A 139 -8.39 2.83 14.67
N ALA A 140 -7.16 2.74 14.15
CA ALA A 140 -6.84 1.77 13.11
C ALA A 140 -7.11 0.33 13.60
N ASP A 141 -7.77 -0.47 12.78
CA ASP A 141 -8.06 -1.88 13.08
C ASP A 141 -6.86 -2.79 12.84
N GLY A 142 -5.84 -2.29 12.16
CA GLY A 142 -4.60 -3.02 11.90
C GLY A 142 -3.52 -2.18 11.25
N ILE A 143 -2.31 -2.74 11.22
CA ILE A 143 -1.12 -2.11 10.63
C ILE A 143 -0.55 -3.03 9.56
N CYS A 144 -0.31 -2.50 8.37
CA CYS A 144 0.46 -3.13 7.30
C CYS A 144 1.89 -2.58 7.31
N ALA A 145 2.87 -3.38 7.61
CA ALA A 145 4.28 -3.01 7.57
C ALA A 145 5.04 -3.98 6.66
N ILE A 146 5.76 -3.45 5.72
CA ILE A 146 6.00 -2.06 5.32
C ILE A 146 5.81 -1.91 3.80
N ASP A 147 5.65 -0.69 3.33
CA ASP A 147 5.74 -0.40 1.90
C ASP A 147 7.18 -0.56 1.40
N SER A 148 7.38 -0.49 0.09
CA SER A 148 8.70 -0.55 -0.54
C SER A 148 9.64 0.53 -0.01
N ILE A 149 10.94 0.24 -0.01
CA ILE A 149 11.99 1.16 0.47
C ILE A 149 12.61 1.89 -0.71
N GLY A 150 12.73 3.18 -0.63
CA GLY A 150 13.35 3.99 -1.68
C GLY A 150 13.18 5.50 -1.47
N PRO A 151 13.63 6.30 -2.43
CA PRO A 151 14.18 5.86 -3.72
C PRO A 151 15.58 5.25 -3.59
N VAL A 152 15.85 4.21 -4.36
CA VAL A 152 17.17 3.57 -4.47
C VAL A 152 17.63 3.53 -5.94
N LEU A 153 18.93 3.37 -6.14
CA LEU A 153 19.57 3.29 -7.46
C LEU A 153 20.33 1.98 -7.60
N LYS A 154 20.15 1.31 -8.73
CA LYS A 154 21.02 0.20 -9.15
C LYS A 154 21.69 0.52 -10.46
N ILE A 155 23.01 0.42 -10.49
CA ILE A 155 23.82 0.60 -11.70
C ILE A 155 24.20 -0.78 -12.25
N ASP A 156 24.00 -0.99 -13.54
CA ASP A 156 24.59 -2.10 -14.27
C ASP A 156 26.06 -1.78 -14.52
N ILE A 157 26.95 -2.60 -13.94
CA ILE A 157 28.39 -2.36 -13.99
C ILE A 157 29.00 -2.53 -15.40
N ARG A 158 28.33 -3.26 -16.30
CA ARG A 158 28.83 -3.48 -17.67
C ARG A 158 28.50 -2.31 -18.57
N SER A 159 27.28 -1.80 -18.47
CA SER A 159 26.82 -0.66 -19.25
C SER A 159 27.12 0.70 -18.60
N ALA A 160 27.49 0.72 -17.30
CA ALA A 160 27.64 1.90 -16.46
C ALA A 160 26.39 2.79 -16.43
N ARG A 161 25.21 2.18 -16.55
CA ARG A 161 23.91 2.88 -16.60
C ARG A 161 22.97 2.37 -15.51
N PRO A 162 21.99 3.18 -15.06
CA PRO A 162 20.90 2.70 -14.24
C PRO A 162 20.15 1.54 -14.89
N VAL A 163 19.71 0.55 -14.10
CA VAL A 163 18.89 -0.56 -14.61
C VAL A 163 17.43 -0.17 -14.85
N MET A 164 16.98 0.92 -14.24
CA MET A 164 15.67 1.53 -14.48
C MET A 164 15.81 2.53 -15.63
N PHE A 165 14.92 2.45 -16.63
CA PHE A 165 14.91 3.40 -17.75
C PHE A 165 14.01 4.62 -17.47
N GLY A 166 12.99 4.45 -16.66
CA GLY A 166 12.12 5.52 -16.21
C GLY A 166 12.55 6.12 -14.87
N ASN A 167 11.94 7.25 -14.49
CA ASN A 167 12.12 7.91 -13.19
C ASN A 167 13.59 8.24 -12.86
N ASP A 168 14.33 8.75 -13.84
CA ASP A 168 15.75 9.12 -13.72
C ASP A 168 16.66 7.99 -13.17
N GLY A 169 16.27 6.75 -13.39
CA GLY A 169 16.99 5.57 -12.93
C GLY A 169 16.69 5.13 -11.50
N TYR A 170 15.88 5.88 -10.76
CA TYR A 170 15.49 5.56 -9.39
C TYR A 170 14.26 4.68 -9.32
N GLY A 171 14.19 3.84 -8.28
CA GLY A 171 13.03 2.99 -8.00
C GLY A 171 12.87 2.69 -6.52
N TRP A 172 11.80 2.02 -6.20
CA TRP A 172 11.51 1.51 -4.85
C TRP A 172 11.82 0.01 -4.80
N LEU A 173 12.57 -0.40 -3.80
CA LEU A 173 13.04 -1.76 -3.60
C LEU A 173 11.98 -2.59 -2.87
N THR A 174 11.71 -3.79 -3.41
CA THR A 174 10.78 -4.77 -2.84
C THR A 174 11.39 -6.17 -2.85
N GLY A 175 10.74 -7.09 -2.13
CA GLY A 175 11.10 -8.50 -2.12
C GLY A 175 12.17 -8.85 -1.08
N GLU A 176 12.99 -9.85 -1.38
CA GLU A 176 13.92 -10.44 -0.41
C GLU A 176 14.92 -9.44 0.18
N ALA A 177 15.34 -8.45 -0.61
CA ALA A 177 16.32 -7.45 -0.17
C ALA A 177 15.85 -6.59 1.01
N ILE A 178 14.55 -6.35 1.16
CA ILE A 178 14.00 -5.59 2.30
C ILE A 178 13.44 -6.47 3.40
N ARG A 179 13.38 -7.80 3.21
CA ARG A 179 12.78 -8.73 4.18
C ARG A 179 13.30 -8.58 5.60
N PRO A 180 14.62 -8.49 5.89
CA PRO A 180 15.08 -8.34 7.27
C PRO A 180 14.66 -7.03 7.91
N ILE A 181 14.55 -5.95 7.14
CA ILE A 181 14.06 -4.65 7.62
C ILE A 181 12.57 -4.73 7.94
N ALA A 182 11.77 -5.29 7.02
CA ALA A 182 10.34 -5.47 7.23
C ALA A 182 10.04 -6.35 8.44
N LEU A 183 10.73 -7.48 8.59
CA LEU A 183 10.55 -8.38 9.73
C LEU A 183 10.93 -7.72 11.06
N ARG A 184 11.99 -6.92 11.11
CA ARG A 184 12.36 -6.15 12.31
C ARG A 184 11.24 -5.19 12.69
N ILE A 185 10.75 -4.39 11.75
CA ILE A 185 9.70 -3.40 12.03
C ILE A 185 8.41 -4.10 12.49
N VAL A 186 7.99 -5.17 11.82
CA VAL A 186 6.80 -5.96 12.23
C VAL A 186 6.96 -6.51 13.64
N ALA A 187 8.14 -7.06 13.97
CA ALA A 187 8.39 -7.61 15.30
C ALA A 187 8.38 -6.52 16.38
N GLU A 188 9.00 -5.37 16.11
CA GLU A 188 9.02 -4.24 17.05
C GLU A 188 7.62 -3.66 17.28
N ILE A 189 6.81 -3.51 16.23
CA ILE A 189 5.39 -3.08 16.35
C ILE A 189 4.61 -4.10 17.17
N ALA A 190 4.72 -5.40 16.87
CA ALA A 190 3.99 -6.43 17.60
C ALA A 190 4.34 -6.46 19.09
N MET A 191 5.63 -6.34 19.44
CA MET A 191 6.07 -6.25 20.83
C MET A 191 5.59 -4.98 21.52
N ALA A 192 5.54 -3.85 20.81
CA ALA A 192 5.06 -2.59 21.33
C ALA A 192 3.55 -2.64 21.59
N VAL A 193 2.76 -3.15 20.64
CA VAL A 193 1.29 -3.30 20.78
C VAL A 193 0.94 -4.11 22.03
N LEU A 194 1.65 -5.21 22.30
CA LEU A 194 1.42 -6.00 23.52
C LEU A 194 1.67 -5.21 24.80
N ARG A 195 2.58 -4.23 24.80
CA ARG A 195 2.85 -3.34 25.94
C ARG A 195 1.84 -2.20 26.05
N TRP A 196 1.28 -1.74 24.91
CA TRP A 196 0.30 -0.65 24.92
C TRP A 196 -1.09 -1.10 25.42
N GLN A 197 -1.36 -2.41 25.39
CA GLN A 197 -2.61 -3.01 25.85
C GLN A 197 -2.56 -3.46 27.34
N SER A 198 -1.39 -3.42 27.98
CA SER A 198 -1.17 -3.76 29.40
C SER A 198 -1.18 -2.49 30.27
#